data_46e43c8930291c01dd211a6f959afdcc
#
_entry.id   46e43c8930291c01dd211a6f959afdcc
#
_cell.length_a   1.000
_cell.length_b   1.000
_cell.length_c   1.000
_cell.angle_alpha   90.00
_cell.angle_beta   90.00
_cell.angle_gamma   90.00
#
_symmetry.space_group_name_H-M   'P 1'
#
loop_
_entity.id
_entity.type
_entity.pdbx_description
1 polymer ?
#
loop_
_entity_poly.entity_id
_entity_poly.type
_entity_poly.pdbx_seq_one_letter_code
_entity_poly.pdbx_strand_id
1 'polypeptide(L)'
;MLAFYIAVSEKHGVSLNKLSGTLQNDILKEYIARGTYIYPPKPSIKLITDIFEFCDIHIPKWNIISISGYHIREAGSTLEQELAFTFANAITYVESAINKGLDPNKFGQRISFFFNSHNGFLEEISKFRAARKLWASIMKDRFGVTNKRALMCRFHVQTGGSTLTASQIDNNI
;
A
#
# COMPACT_ATOMS: atom_id res chain seq x y z
N MET A 1 13.74 -8.07 -4.39
CA MET A 1 12.64 -9.06 -4.52
C MET A 1 12.05 -9.09 -5.92
N LEU A 2 11.54 -7.97 -6.47
CA LEU A 2 10.96 -7.96 -7.84
C LEU A 2 11.95 -8.48 -8.89
N ALA A 3 13.20 -8.02 -8.87
CA ALA A 3 14.23 -8.47 -9.80
C ALA A 3 14.48 -9.99 -9.72
N PHE A 4 14.49 -10.56 -8.51
CA PHE A 4 14.63 -12.03 -8.37
C PHE A 4 13.44 -12.78 -8.94
N TYR A 5 12.22 -12.27 -8.73
CA TYR A 5 11.02 -12.87 -9.29
C TYR A 5 11.02 -12.82 -10.82
N ILE A 6 11.45 -11.71 -11.40
CA ILE A 6 11.62 -11.55 -12.85
C ILE A 6 12.65 -12.54 -13.38
N ALA A 7 13.85 -12.60 -12.79
CA ALA A 7 14.91 -13.49 -13.24
C ALA A 7 14.50 -14.98 -13.19
N VAL A 8 13.77 -15.38 -12.14
CA VAL A 8 13.22 -16.73 -12.05
C VAL A 8 12.18 -16.98 -13.15
N SER A 9 11.30 -16.00 -13.40
CA SER A 9 10.27 -16.12 -14.45
C SER A 9 10.87 -16.24 -15.83
N GLU A 10 11.90 -15.46 -16.13
CA GLU A 10 12.66 -15.53 -17.40
C GLU A 10 13.34 -16.89 -17.57
N LYS A 11 13.97 -17.40 -16.49
CA LYS A 11 14.59 -18.74 -16.48
C LYS A 11 13.59 -19.85 -16.81
N HIS A 12 12.33 -19.68 -16.41
CA HIS A 12 11.25 -20.62 -16.70
C HIS A 12 10.48 -20.30 -18.00
N GLY A 13 10.91 -19.34 -18.79
CA GLY A 13 10.27 -18.95 -20.05
C GLY A 13 8.92 -18.30 -19.88
N VAL A 14 8.63 -17.72 -18.68
CA VAL A 14 7.36 -17.04 -18.43
C VAL A 14 7.47 -15.58 -18.84
N SER A 15 6.57 -15.15 -19.74
CA SER A 15 6.53 -13.76 -20.21
C SER A 15 6.13 -12.79 -19.08
N LEU A 16 6.80 -11.63 -18.99
CA LEU A 16 6.61 -10.61 -17.97
C LEU A 16 5.15 -10.12 -17.85
N ASN A 17 4.43 -10.02 -18.97
CA ASN A 17 3.04 -9.57 -18.99
C ASN A 17 2.06 -10.56 -18.35
N LYS A 18 2.49 -11.79 -18.06
CA LYS A 18 1.70 -12.79 -17.33
C LYS A 18 1.91 -12.70 -15.82
N LEU A 19 2.98 -12.04 -15.38
CA LEU A 19 3.32 -11.95 -13.97
C LEU A 19 2.30 -11.12 -13.22
N SER A 20 1.88 -11.62 -12.06
CA SER A 20 1.00 -10.93 -11.13
C SER A 20 1.50 -11.10 -9.71
N GLY A 21 1.27 -10.11 -8.88
CA GLY A 21 1.72 -10.10 -7.49
C GLY A 21 1.63 -8.71 -6.90
N THR A 22 2.20 -8.56 -5.71
CA THR A 22 2.21 -7.28 -4.98
C THR A 22 3.57 -7.12 -4.31
N LEU A 23 4.12 -5.90 -4.35
CA LEU A 23 5.27 -5.51 -3.55
C LEU A 23 4.82 -4.84 -2.25
N GLN A 24 5.47 -5.20 -1.15
CA GLN A 24 5.40 -4.45 0.10
C GLN A 24 6.62 -3.53 0.20
N ASN A 25 6.58 -2.45 -0.56
CA ASN A 25 7.68 -1.51 -0.76
C ASN A 25 7.37 -0.10 -0.24
N ASP A 26 6.42 0.03 0.68
CA ASP A 26 6.13 1.28 1.38
C ASP A 26 7.30 1.66 2.28
N ILE A 27 8.15 2.57 1.82
CA ILE A 27 9.33 3.01 2.56
C ILE A 27 8.99 4.06 3.62
N LEU A 28 7.96 4.88 3.41
CA LEU A 28 7.61 5.94 4.35
C LEU A 28 7.15 5.36 5.69
N LYS A 29 6.41 4.24 5.68
CA LYS A 29 6.02 3.56 6.91
C LYS A 29 7.24 2.97 7.66
N GLU A 30 8.30 2.58 6.96
CA GLU A 30 9.51 2.09 7.60
C GLU A 30 10.18 3.18 8.45
N TYR A 31 10.18 4.42 7.96
CA TYR A 31 10.70 5.55 8.74
C TYR A 31 9.83 5.85 9.96
N ILE A 32 8.50 5.85 9.77
CA ILE A 32 7.53 6.28 10.79
C ILE A 32 7.36 5.19 11.87
N ALA A 33 7.12 3.94 11.46
CA ALA A 33 6.68 2.88 12.36
C ALA A 33 7.83 1.97 12.84
N ARG A 34 8.88 1.80 12.04
CA ARG A 34 9.98 0.86 12.34
C ARG A 34 11.32 1.51 12.63
N GLY A 35 11.45 2.81 12.36
CA GLY A 35 12.73 3.51 12.52
C GLY A 35 13.84 3.01 11.61
N THR A 36 13.49 2.27 10.55
CA THR A 36 14.46 1.74 9.58
C THR A 36 14.79 2.81 8.55
N TYR A 37 16.08 3.10 8.40
CA TYR A 37 16.57 4.16 7.54
C TYR A 37 17.80 3.67 6.78
N ILE A 38 17.65 3.39 5.48
CA ILE A 38 18.77 2.99 4.60
C ILE A 38 19.20 4.17 3.73
N TYR A 39 18.24 4.78 3.01
CA TYR A 39 18.46 5.96 2.18
C TYR A 39 17.58 7.12 2.63
N PRO A 40 17.96 8.38 2.32
CA PRO A 40 17.09 9.53 2.52
C PRO A 40 15.74 9.38 1.80
N PRO A 41 14.65 10.05 2.26
CA PRO A 41 13.32 9.90 1.68
C PRO A 41 13.26 10.15 0.17
N LYS A 42 13.91 11.22 -0.33
CA LYS A 42 13.85 11.56 -1.76
C LYS A 42 14.39 10.46 -2.68
N PRO A 43 15.61 9.92 -2.50
CA PRO A 43 16.08 8.78 -3.28
C PRO A 43 15.20 7.54 -3.13
N SER A 44 14.68 7.28 -1.93
CA SER A 44 13.79 6.13 -1.69
C SER A 44 12.48 6.25 -2.46
N ILE A 45 11.84 7.41 -2.44
CA ILE A 45 10.62 7.67 -3.23
C ILE A 45 10.91 7.55 -4.73
N LYS A 46 12.08 8.02 -5.20
CA LYS A 46 12.48 7.84 -6.59
C LYS A 46 12.53 6.37 -6.98
N LEU A 47 13.13 5.50 -6.16
CA LEU A 47 13.15 4.06 -6.42
C LEU A 47 11.75 3.46 -6.50
N ILE A 48 10.81 3.90 -5.65
CA ILE A 48 9.41 3.46 -5.70
C ILE A 48 8.75 3.88 -7.00
N THR A 49 8.91 5.14 -7.41
CA THR A 49 8.31 5.63 -8.67
C THR A 49 8.97 5.04 -9.92
N ASP A 50 10.24 4.66 -9.87
CA ASP A 50 10.90 3.90 -10.93
C ASP A 50 10.27 2.50 -11.09
N ILE A 51 9.91 1.85 -9.98
CA ILE A 51 9.15 0.59 -10.00
C ILE A 51 7.76 0.79 -10.61
N PHE A 52 7.07 1.89 -10.31
CA PHE A 52 5.76 2.19 -10.90
C PHE A 52 5.85 2.25 -12.42
N GLU A 53 6.82 3.02 -12.94
CA GLU A 53 7.06 3.16 -14.37
C GLU A 53 7.43 1.82 -15.02
N PHE A 54 8.37 1.10 -14.45
CA PHE A 54 8.77 -0.22 -14.94
C PHE A 54 7.60 -1.20 -15.02
N CYS A 55 6.79 -1.26 -13.96
CA CYS A 55 5.64 -2.15 -13.93
C CYS A 55 4.53 -1.71 -14.90
N ASP A 56 4.39 -0.43 -15.18
CA ASP A 56 3.41 0.05 -16.15
C ASP A 56 3.72 -0.43 -17.55
N ILE A 57 5.00 -0.48 -17.90
CA ILE A 57 5.49 -0.87 -19.22
C ILE A 57 5.57 -2.41 -19.37
N HIS A 58 6.15 -3.08 -18.37
CA HIS A 58 6.60 -4.47 -18.52
C HIS A 58 5.75 -5.50 -17.79
N ILE A 59 5.11 -5.13 -16.67
CA ILE A 59 4.37 -6.06 -15.80
C ILE A 59 2.99 -5.47 -15.45
N PRO A 60 2.08 -5.31 -16.42
CA PRO A 60 0.85 -4.55 -16.26
C PRO A 60 -0.15 -5.12 -15.23
N LYS A 61 0.01 -6.38 -14.82
CA LYS A 61 -0.85 -7.05 -13.82
C LYS A 61 -0.30 -6.96 -12.39
N TRP A 62 0.84 -6.27 -12.19
CA TRP A 62 1.48 -6.17 -10.90
C TRP A 62 0.90 -5.05 -10.06
N ASN A 63 0.59 -5.33 -8.77
CA ASN A 63 0.30 -4.28 -7.81
C ASN A 63 1.61 -3.62 -7.40
N ILE A 64 1.75 -2.37 -7.77
CA ILE A 64 3.02 -1.62 -7.71
C ILE A 64 3.48 -1.27 -6.31
N ILE A 65 2.53 -1.19 -5.36
CA ILE A 65 2.79 -0.89 -3.96
C ILE A 65 1.68 -1.44 -3.07
N SER A 66 2.06 -1.84 -1.86
CA SER A 66 1.14 -2.05 -0.73
C SER A 66 1.48 -1.02 0.35
N ILE A 67 0.61 -0.01 0.50
CA ILE A 67 0.80 1.09 1.45
C ILE A 67 0.23 0.64 2.80
N SER A 68 1.06 0.66 3.85
CA SER A 68 0.76 -0.07 5.08
C SER A 68 0.40 0.84 6.24
N GLY A 69 -0.85 0.78 6.70
CA GLY A 69 -1.30 1.28 7.99
C GLY A 69 -1.06 0.30 9.14
N TYR A 70 -1.02 -1.01 8.85
CA TYR A 70 -0.83 -2.06 9.85
C TYR A 70 0.32 -1.77 10.83
N HIS A 71 1.50 -1.48 10.31
CA HIS A 71 2.69 -1.24 11.14
C HIS A 71 2.59 0.04 11.97
N ILE A 72 1.90 1.05 11.44
CA ILE A 72 1.62 2.31 12.14
C ILE A 72 0.69 2.04 13.32
N ARG A 73 -0.32 1.20 13.12
CA ARG A 73 -1.26 0.80 14.17
C ARG A 73 -0.57 -0.02 15.26
N GLU A 74 0.27 -1.00 14.89
CA GLU A 74 1.05 -1.82 15.82
C GLU A 74 2.08 -0.99 16.61
N ALA A 75 2.54 0.13 16.05
CA ALA A 75 3.39 1.08 16.75
C ALA A 75 2.64 1.98 17.75
N GLY A 76 1.32 1.79 17.94
CA GLY A 76 0.52 2.44 18.97
C GLY A 76 -0.35 3.61 18.50
N SER A 77 -0.53 3.81 17.18
CA SER A 77 -1.44 4.84 16.67
C SER A 77 -2.90 4.50 16.96
N THR A 78 -3.74 5.55 17.04
CA THR A 78 -5.19 5.36 17.06
C THR A 78 -5.67 4.91 15.68
N LEU A 79 -6.93 4.55 15.59
CA LEU A 79 -7.63 4.13 14.38
C LEU A 79 -7.67 5.24 13.31
N GLU A 80 -7.95 6.47 13.75
CA GLU A 80 -7.95 7.66 12.88
C GLU A 80 -6.54 7.99 12.40
N GLN A 81 -5.56 7.88 13.28
CA GLN A 81 -4.14 8.11 12.96
C GLN A 81 -3.62 7.07 11.96
N GLU A 82 -4.04 5.80 12.10
CA GLU A 82 -3.71 4.77 11.10
C GLU A 82 -4.15 5.21 9.70
N LEU A 83 -5.41 5.62 9.53
CA LEU A 83 -5.92 6.08 8.24
C LEU A 83 -5.23 7.37 7.77
N ALA A 84 -5.09 8.35 8.65
CA ALA A 84 -4.54 9.66 8.31
C ALA A 84 -3.09 9.53 7.82
N PHE A 85 -2.25 8.80 8.54
CA PHE A 85 -0.84 8.64 8.18
C PHE A 85 -0.67 7.74 6.94
N THR A 86 -1.47 6.69 6.81
CA THR A 86 -1.45 5.83 5.62
C THR A 86 -1.81 6.61 4.37
N PHE A 87 -2.85 7.43 4.42
CA PHE A 87 -3.25 8.23 3.25
C PHE A 87 -2.32 9.41 3.00
N ALA A 88 -1.69 9.99 4.01
CA ALA A 88 -0.63 10.97 3.81
C ALA A 88 0.56 10.37 3.03
N ASN A 89 0.98 9.16 3.40
CA ASN A 89 1.99 8.41 2.64
C ASN A 89 1.52 8.13 1.21
N ALA A 90 0.28 7.67 1.05
CA ALA A 90 -0.30 7.38 -0.27
C ALA A 90 -0.34 8.62 -1.17
N ILE A 91 -0.76 9.76 -0.64
CA ILE A 91 -0.76 11.04 -1.35
C ILE A 91 0.67 11.37 -1.84
N THR A 92 1.67 11.22 -0.99
CA THR A 92 3.08 11.48 -1.35
C THR A 92 3.55 10.59 -2.50
N TYR A 93 3.19 9.31 -2.51
CA TYR A 93 3.52 8.41 -3.62
C TYR A 93 2.80 8.77 -4.90
N VAL A 94 1.51 9.10 -4.83
CA VAL A 94 0.71 9.51 -6.00
C VAL A 94 1.26 10.80 -6.59
N GLU A 95 1.53 11.82 -5.78
CA GLU A 95 2.13 13.08 -6.22
C GLU A 95 3.48 12.87 -6.90
N SER A 96 4.32 12.04 -6.30
CA SER A 96 5.65 11.73 -6.84
C SER A 96 5.56 11.00 -8.18
N ALA A 97 4.59 10.11 -8.35
CA ALA A 97 4.34 9.41 -9.62
C ALA A 97 3.80 10.36 -10.70
N ILE A 98 2.87 11.26 -10.34
CA ILE A 98 2.33 12.27 -11.25
C ILE A 98 3.44 13.24 -11.69
N ASN A 99 4.28 13.70 -10.76
CA ASN A 99 5.43 14.57 -11.06
C ASN A 99 6.44 13.91 -12.00
N LYS A 100 6.47 12.58 -12.03
CA LYS A 100 7.26 11.80 -12.99
C LYS A 100 6.58 11.64 -14.36
N GLY A 101 5.35 12.11 -14.52
CA GLY A 101 4.58 12.04 -15.77
C GLY A 101 3.69 10.79 -15.88
N LEU A 102 3.49 10.02 -14.81
CA LEU A 102 2.63 8.84 -14.84
C LEU A 102 1.15 9.23 -14.68
N ASP A 103 0.27 8.54 -15.39
CA ASP A 103 -1.17 8.78 -15.35
C ASP A 103 -1.83 8.09 -14.14
N PRO A 104 -2.42 8.85 -13.18
CA PRO A 104 -3.05 8.29 -12.00
C PRO A 104 -4.29 7.44 -12.33
N ASN A 105 -4.94 7.63 -13.48
CA ASN A 105 -6.01 6.76 -13.94
C ASN A 105 -5.53 5.35 -14.30
N LYS A 106 -4.25 5.20 -14.68
CA LYS A 106 -3.62 3.93 -14.99
C LYS A 106 -3.03 3.28 -13.74
N PHE A 107 -2.03 3.93 -13.12
CA PHE A 107 -1.32 3.31 -12.00
C PHE A 107 -2.18 3.19 -10.74
N GLY A 108 -3.15 4.09 -10.52
CA GLY A 108 -4.05 4.07 -9.35
C GLY A 108 -4.82 2.76 -9.19
N GLN A 109 -5.13 2.07 -10.30
CA GLN A 109 -5.78 0.76 -10.27
C GLN A 109 -4.93 -0.33 -9.60
N ARG A 110 -3.61 -0.11 -9.47
CA ARG A 110 -2.62 -1.09 -8.99
C ARG A 110 -2.02 -0.70 -7.64
N ILE A 111 -2.54 0.37 -7.03
CA ILE A 111 -2.26 0.69 -5.63
C ILE A 111 -3.08 -0.24 -4.74
N SER A 112 -2.45 -0.80 -3.74
CA SER A 112 -3.11 -1.57 -2.68
C SER A 112 -2.71 -1.05 -1.31
N PHE A 113 -3.50 -1.41 -0.30
CA PHE A 113 -3.26 -1.01 1.08
C PHE A 113 -3.21 -2.23 1.99
N PHE A 114 -2.69 -2.03 3.18
CA PHE A 114 -2.61 -3.04 4.21
C PHE A 114 -2.98 -2.41 5.57
N PHE A 115 -4.11 -2.82 6.12
CA PHE A 115 -4.61 -2.29 7.39
C PHE A 115 -4.60 -3.34 8.50
N ASN A 116 -4.59 -2.84 9.74
CA ASN A 116 -4.77 -3.62 10.93
C ASN A 116 -6.27 -3.89 11.19
N SER A 117 -6.61 -4.99 11.82
CA SER A 117 -7.91 -5.22 12.46
C SER A 117 -7.69 -5.47 13.95
N HIS A 118 -8.17 -4.55 14.77
CA HIS A 118 -8.05 -4.60 16.22
C HIS A 118 -9.36 -5.08 16.89
N ASN A 119 -9.44 -5.06 18.22
CA ASN A 119 -10.57 -5.61 19.00
C ASN A 119 -11.87 -4.77 18.93
N GLY A 120 -11.81 -3.51 18.55
CA GLY A 120 -12.98 -2.64 18.46
C GLY A 120 -13.83 -2.99 17.23
N PHE A 121 -14.78 -3.91 17.37
CA PHE A 121 -15.54 -4.47 16.25
C PHE A 121 -16.26 -3.41 15.38
N LEU A 122 -17.05 -2.52 16.01
CA LEU A 122 -17.79 -1.49 15.28
C LEU A 122 -16.88 -0.39 14.72
N GLU A 123 -15.87 -0.04 15.48
CA GLU A 123 -14.85 0.94 15.10
C GLU A 123 -14.07 0.46 13.88
N GLU A 124 -13.66 -0.81 13.86
CA GLU A 124 -12.92 -1.39 12.72
C GLU A 124 -13.78 -1.45 11.45
N ILE A 125 -15.05 -1.85 11.57
CA ILE A 125 -16.00 -1.80 10.45
C ILE A 125 -16.14 -0.36 9.91
N SER A 126 -16.28 0.59 10.80
CA SER A 126 -16.41 2.01 10.45
C SER A 126 -15.16 2.54 9.79
N LYS A 127 -13.97 2.16 10.29
CA LYS A 127 -12.67 2.49 9.69
C LYS A 127 -12.57 2.03 8.23
N PHE A 128 -12.88 0.77 7.95
CA PHE A 128 -12.78 0.24 6.58
C PHE A 128 -13.79 0.88 5.63
N ARG A 129 -14.96 1.26 6.11
CA ARG A 129 -15.94 2.02 5.33
C ARG A 129 -15.44 3.44 5.04
N ALA A 130 -14.92 4.11 6.07
CA ALA A 130 -14.33 5.44 5.95
C ALA A 130 -13.12 5.44 5.00
N ALA A 131 -12.24 4.45 5.12
CA ALA A 131 -11.07 4.30 4.25
C ALA A 131 -11.45 4.30 2.76
N ARG A 132 -12.46 3.49 2.38
CA ARG A 132 -12.92 3.43 0.99
C ARG A 132 -13.47 4.77 0.50
N LYS A 133 -14.26 5.46 1.32
CA LYS A 133 -14.85 6.75 0.96
C LYS A 133 -13.77 7.84 0.85
N LEU A 134 -12.90 7.93 1.85
CA LEU A 134 -11.83 8.94 1.90
C LEU A 134 -10.85 8.78 0.73
N TRP A 135 -10.40 7.56 0.45
CA TRP A 135 -9.49 7.33 -0.67
C TRP A 135 -10.12 7.70 -2.01
N ALA A 136 -11.38 7.33 -2.23
CA ALA A 136 -12.08 7.69 -3.46
C ALA A 136 -12.20 9.22 -3.61
N SER A 137 -12.52 9.94 -2.53
CA SER A 137 -12.55 11.41 -2.54
C SER A 137 -11.16 12.00 -2.82
N ILE A 138 -10.11 11.52 -2.15
CA ILE A 138 -8.74 11.98 -2.37
C ILE A 138 -8.34 11.83 -3.84
N MET A 139 -8.52 10.64 -4.41
CA MET A 139 -8.15 10.38 -5.80
C MET A 139 -8.96 11.22 -6.79
N LYS A 140 -10.25 11.39 -6.53
CA LYS A 140 -11.14 12.18 -7.39
C LYS A 140 -10.88 13.67 -7.26
N ASP A 141 -10.91 14.20 -6.02
CA ASP A 141 -11.01 15.64 -5.79
C ASP A 141 -9.62 16.31 -5.83
N ARG A 142 -8.56 15.60 -5.41
CA ARG A 142 -7.19 16.13 -5.41
C ARG A 142 -6.44 15.82 -6.71
N PHE A 143 -6.64 14.64 -7.30
CA PHE A 143 -5.86 14.17 -8.45
C PHE A 143 -6.66 14.06 -9.75
N GLY A 144 -7.95 14.42 -9.74
CA GLY A 144 -8.80 14.43 -10.92
C GLY A 144 -9.04 13.05 -11.54
N VAL A 145 -8.90 11.98 -10.76
CA VAL A 145 -9.08 10.61 -11.26
C VAL A 145 -10.53 10.33 -11.57
N THR A 146 -10.80 9.82 -12.76
CA THR A 146 -12.14 9.47 -13.24
C THR A 146 -12.35 7.96 -13.39
N ASN A 147 -11.28 7.19 -13.49
CA ASN A 147 -11.35 5.74 -13.60
C ASN A 147 -11.86 5.11 -12.29
N LYS A 148 -13.02 4.48 -12.32
CA LYS A 148 -13.66 3.85 -11.16
C LYS A 148 -12.75 2.84 -10.43
N ARG A 149 -11.92 2.09 -11.15
CA ARG A 149 -11.00 1.12 -10.53
C ARG A 149 -9.86 1.82 -9.78
N ALA A 150 -9.39 2.96 -10.27
CA ALA A 150 -8.35 3.75 -9.61
C ALA A 150 -8.87 4.49 -8.36
N LEU A 151 -10.20 4.69 -8.25
CA LEU A 151 -10.84 5.23 -7.04
C LEU A 151 -11.03 4.18 -5.93
N MET A 152 -10.86 2.89 -6.23
CA MET A 152 -11.07 1.84 -5.25
C MET A 152 -9.93 1.77 -4.25
N CYS A 153 -10.25 1.85 -2.95
CA CYS A 153 -9.33 1.48 -1.87
C CYS A 153 -9.32 -0.05 -1.73
N ARG A 154 -8.40 -0.71 -2.41
CA ARG A 154 -8.21 -2.16 -2.33
C ARG A 154 -7.20 -2.47 -1.23
N PHE A 155 -7.57 -3.30 -0.29
CA PHE A 155 -6.70 -3.58 0.85
C PHE A 155 -6.77 -5.02 1.33
N HIS A 156 -5.68 -5.46 1.91
CA HIS A 156 -5.57 -6.61 2.80
C HIS A 156 -5.75 -6.15 4.24
N VAL A 157 -6.29 -7.00 5.08
CA VAL A 157 -6.43 -6.78 6.52
C VAL A 157 -5.78 -7.93 7.25
N GLN A 158 -5.04 -7.61 8.31
CA GLN A 158 -4.48 -8.60 9.22
C GLN A 158 -4.94 -8.29 10.65
N THR A 159 -5.25 -9.33 11.41
CA THR A 159 -5.48 -9.21 12.85
C THR A 159 -4.25 -8.58 13.50
N GLY A 160 -4.47 -7.57 14.34
CA GLY A 160 -3.39 -6.89 15.06
C GLY A 160 -2.65 -7.86 15.98
N GLY A 161 -1.33 -7.96 15.84
CA GLY A 161 -0.50 -8.79 16.71
C GLY A 161 -0.62 -8.38 18.18
N SER A 162 -0.80 -7.08 18.43
CA SER A 162 -1.00 -6.53 19.77
C SER A 162 -2.31 -6.94 20.46
N THR A 163 -3.26 -7.52 19.71
CA THR A 163 -4.53 -8.04 20.27
C THR A 163 -4.43 -9.48 20.78
N LEU A 164 -3.37 -10.18 20.41
CA LEU A 164 -3.19 -11.58 20.75
C LEU A 164 -2.62 -11.71 22.16
N THR A 165 -3.11 -12.72 22.91
CA THR A 165 -2.65 -12.96 24.27
C THR A 165 -1.97 -14.31 24.39
N ALA A 166 -0.86 -14.38 25.12
CA ALA A 166 -0.14 -15.62 25.36
C ALA A 166 -0.79 -16.49 26.45
N SER A 167 -1.59 -15.87 27.33
CA SER A 167 -2.18 -16.54 28.49
C SER A 167 -3.39 -17.41 28.18
N GLN A 168 -4.05 -17.17 27.06
CA GLN A 168 -5.25 -17.92 26.64
C GLN A 168 -5.24 -18.09 25.11
N ILE A 169 -4.47 -19.05 24.65
CA ILE A 169 -4.21 -19.27 23.22
C ILE A 169 -5.50 -19.47 22.42
N ASP A 170 -6.47 -20.19 22.98
CA ASP A 170 -7.75 -20.48 22.31
C ASP A 170 -8.62 -19.23 22.06
N ASN A 171 -8.37 -18.15 22.80
CA ASN A 171 -9.07 -16.88 22.58
C ASN A 171 -8.50 -16.04 21.41
N ASN A 172 -7.47 -16.52 20.75
CA ASN A 172 -6.82 -15.85 19.63
C ASN A 172 -7.33 -16.33 18.26
N ILE A 173 -8.33 -17.20 18.26
CA ILE A 173 -8.92 -17.79 17.04
C ILE A 173 -10.15 -16.98 16.59
#